data_32ffe0d04104efbb6ec7a3aa3ea0fbd4
#
_entry.id   32ffe0d04104efbb6ec7a3aa3ea0fbd4
#
_cell.length_a   1.000
_cell.length_b   1.000
_cell.length_c   1.000
_cell.angle_alpha   90.00
_cell.angle_beta   90.00
_cell.angle_gamma   90.00
#
_symmetry.space_group_name_H-M   'P 1'
#
loop_
_entity.id
_entity.type
_entity.pdbx_description
1 polymer ?
#
loop_
_entity_poly.entity_id
_entity_poly.type
_entity_poly.pdbx_seq_one_letter_code
_entity_poly.pdbx_strand_id
1 'polypeptide(L)'
;MKAIVQVESEGNTRAVKGNSCGAMQITPILVAECNNILKKRNSKKRYTLHDRFSLEKSKEMFLLMQSQFNPLNDIEKAIRSWNGGNKYSVKRTQRYFEKVMKCLRSQK
;
A
#
# COMPACT_ATOMS: atom_id res chain seq x y z
N MET A 1 6.10 -5.47 4.35
CA MET A 1 5.16 -5.72 3.24
C MET A 1 4.42 -7.05 3.34
N LYS A 2 5.07 -8.14 3.70
CA LYS A 2 4.37 -9.43 3.86
C LYS A 2 3.19 -9.35 4.81
N ALA A 3 3.35 -8.63 5.93
CA ALA A 3 2.27 -8.49 6.91
C ALA A 3 1.09 -7.71 6.34
N ILE A 4 1.34 -6.66 5.56
CA ILE A 4 0.29 -5.89 4.89
C ILE A 4 -0.45 -6.77 3.89
N VAL A 5 0.28 -7.52 3.07
CA VAL A 5 -0.32 -8.45 2.10
C VAL A 5 -1.21 -9.46 2.82
N GLN A 6 -0.75 -10.02 3.94
CA GLN A 6 -1.53 -11.00 4.69
C GLN A 6 -2.84 -10.38 5.22
N VAL A 7 -2.78 -9.19 5.78
CA VAL A 7 -3.97 -8.50 6.32
C VAL A 7 -4.92 -8.07 5.21
N GLU A 8 -4.39 -7.56 4.08
CA GLU A 8 -5.23 -7.04 3.00
C GLU A 8 -5.93 -8.14 2.20
N SER A 9 -5.25 -9.24 1.90
CA SER A 9 -5.77 -10.23 0.95
C SER A 9 -5.42 -11.67 1.25
N GLU A 10 -4.67 -11.94 2.33
CA GLU A 10 -4.10 -13.25 2.62
C GLU A 10 -3.27 -13.79 1.44
N GLY A 11 -2.63 -12.88 0.70
CA GLY A 11 -1.79 -13.22 -0.45
C GLY A 11 -2.52 -13.39 -1.77
N ASN A 12 -3.84 -13.14 -1.81
CA ASN A 12 -4.62 -13.32 -3.03
C ASN A 12 -4.41 -12.16 -4.00
N THR A 13 -3.62 -12.38 -5.06
CA THR A 13 -3.33 -11.36 -6.07
C THR A 13 -4.55 -10.98 -6.91
N ARG A 14 -5.62 -11.78 -6.87
CA ARG A 14 -6.86 -11.53 -7.62
C ARG A 14 -7.98 -10.95 -6.76
N ALA A 15 -7.71 -10.65 -5.48
CA ALA A 15 -8.72 -10.14 -4.56
C ALA A 15 -9.29 -8.80 -5.06
N VAL A 16 -10.60 -8.64 -4.99
CA VAL A 16 -11.30 -7.40 -5.32
C VAL A 16 -12.32 -7.12 -4.22
N LYS A 17 -12.19 -5.96 -3.58
CA LYS A 17 -13.14 -5.49 -2.56
C LYS A 17 -13.47 -4.03 -2.88
N GLY A 18 -14.62 -3.82 -3.51
CA GLY A 18 -14.99 -2.49 -4.00
C GLY A 18 -13.98 -2.00 -5.03
N ASN A 19 -13.36 -0.85 -4.77
CA ASN A 19 -12.35 -0.27 -5.66
C ASN A 19 -10.93 -0.74 -5.36
N SER A 20 -10.74 -1.58 -4.34
CA SER A 20 -9.43 -2.07 -3.91
C SER A 20 -9.14 -3.42 -4.54
N CYS A 21 -7.99 -3.55 -5.18
CA CYS A 21 -7.64 -4.74 -5.95
C CYS A 21 -6.25 -5.27 -5.62
N GLY A 22 -6.12 -6.59 -5.74
CA GLY A 22 -4.85 -7.28 -5.66
C GLY A 22 -4.40 -7.61 -4.26
N ALA A 23 -3.17 -8.12 -4.17
CA ALA A 23 -2.59 -8.58 -2.91
C ALA A 23 -2.48 -7.47 -1.86
N MET A 24 -2.30 -6.22 -2.28
CA MET A 24 -2.17 -5.08 -1.37
C MET A 24 -3.38 -4.16 -1.38
N GLN A 25 -4.46 -4.56 -2.07
CA GLN A 25 -5.74 -3.83 -2.10
C GLN A 25 -5.58 -2.36 -2.51
N ILE A 26 -4.98 -2.16 -3.67
CA ILE A 26 -4.68 -0.83 -4.21
C ILE A 26 -5.90 -0.24 -4.91
N THR A 27 -6.16 1.06 -4.66
CA THR A 27 -7.24 1.81 -5.29
C THR A 27 -6.78 2.49 -6.58
N PRO A 28 -7.72 2.86 -7.48
CA PRO A 28 -7.36 3.66 -8.67
C PRO A 28 -6.74 5.00 -8.30
N ILE A 29 -7.16 5.61 -7.20
CA ILE A 29 -6.59 6.89 -6.73
C ILE A 29 -5.11 6.73 -6.41
N LEU A 30 -4.71 5.62 -5.76
CA LEU A 30 -3.31 5.38 -5.44
C LEU A 30 -2.47 5.19 -6.70
N VAL A 31 -2.99 4.49 -7.70
CA VAL A 31 -2.30 4.33 -9.00
C VAL A 31 -2.07 5.72 -9.64
N ALA A 32 -3.09 6.58 -9.62
CA ALA A 32 -2.97 7.93 -10.15
C ALA A 32 -1.94 8.76 -9.39
N GLU A 33 -1.90 8.64 -8.06
CA GLU A 33 -0.90 9.34 -7.25
C GLU A 33 0.52 8.86 -7.55
N CYS A 34 0.71 7.56 -7.72
CA CYS A 34 2.01 7.00 -8.11
C CYS A 34 2.47 7.58 -9.45
N ASN A 35 1.56 7.65 -10.42
CA ASN A 35 1.88 8.19 -11.73
C ASN A 35 2.20 9.69 -11.67
N ASN A 36 1.52 10.44 -10.80
CA ASN A 36 1.84 11.85 -10.59
C ASN A 36 3.22 12.04 -10.00
N ILE A 37 3.61 11.21 -9.04
CA ILE A 37 4.95 11.23 -8.45
C ILE A 37 6.00 10.97 -9.53
N LEU A 38 5.78 9.93 -10.35
CA LEU A 38 6.70 9.58 -11.42
C LEU A 38 6.85 10.72 -12.43
N LYS A 39 5.75 11.36 -12.78
CA LYS A 39 5.74 12.50 -13.70
C LYS A 39 6.57 13.66 -13.13
N LYS A 40 6.40 13.98 -11.85
CA LYS A 40 7.15 15.05 -11.18
C LYS A 40 8.65 14.75 -11.10
N ARG A 41 9.02 13.46 -11.06
CA ARG A 41 10.41 13.02 -11.06
C ARG A 41 10.99 12.84 -12.47
N ASN A 42 10.25 13.26 -13.49
CA ASN A 42 10.65 13.12 -14.90
C ASN A 42 10.87 11.68 -15.33
N SER A 43 10.22 10.73 -14.67
CA SER A 43 10.26 9.32 -15.06
C SER A 43 9.23 9.07 -16.16
N LYS A 44 9.61 8.25 -17.13
CA LYS A 44 8.68 7.82 -18.20
C LYS A 44 7.82 6.63 -17.77
N LYS A 45 8.15 6.00 -16.63
CA LYS A 45 7.41 4.85 -16.12
C LYS A 45 6.00 5.25 -15.72
N ARG A 46 5.04 4.35 -15.96
CA ARG A 46 3.64 4.54 -15.53
C ARG A 46 3.08 3.19 -15.09
N TYR A 47 2.22 3.23 -14.07
CA TYR A 47 1.46 2.07 -13.64
C TYR A 47 0.07 2.10 -14.24
N THR A 48 -0.49 0.91 -14.51
CA THR A 48 -1.86 0.76 -15.00
C THR A 48 -2.74 0.18 -13.89
N LEU A 49 -4.06 0.26 -14.08
CA LEU A 49 -4.99 -0.37 -13.12
C LEU A 49 -4.79 -1.89 -13.06
N HIS A 50 -4.41 -2.51 -14.18
CA HIS A 50 -4.13 -3.94 -14.22
C HIS A 50 -2.93 -4.32 -13.34
N ASP A 51 -1.97 -3.43 -13.19
CA ASP A 51 -0.77 -3.67 -12.36
C ASP A 51 -1.11 -3.95 -10.89
N ARG A 52 -2.30 -3.58 -10.44
CA ARG A 52 -2.77 -3.88 -9.07
C ARG A 52 -2.86 -5.38 -8.81
N PHE A 53 -2.98 -6.18 -9.85
CA PHE A 53 -3.03 -7.64 -9.75
C PHE A 53 -1.65 -8.29 -9.82
N SER A 54 -0.59 -7.52 -9.95
CA SER A 54 0.80 -7.97 -9.88
C SER A 54 1.35 -7.69 -8.48
N LEU A 55 1.80 -8.72 -7.78
CA LEU A 55 2.41 -8.55 -6.47
C LEU A 55 3.66 -7.68 -6.56
N GLU A 56 4.49 -7.91 -7.58
CA GLU A 56 5.72 -7.13 -7.79
C GLU A 56 5.42 -5.66 -8.01
N LYS A 57 4.47 -5.35 -8.92
CA LYS A 57 4.08 -3.96 -9.21
C LYS A 57 3.42 -3.30 -8.00
N SER A 58 2.62 -4.04 -7.24
CA SER A 58 2.01 -3.53 -6.02
C SER A 58 3.05 -3.12 -4.98
N LYS A 59 4.10 -3.94 -4.82
CA LYS A 59 5.20 -3.60 -3.92
C LYS A 59 5.97 -2.38 -4.39
N GLU A 60 6.18 -2.23 -5.70
CA GLU A 60 6.81 -1.04 -6.27
C GLU A 60 6.02 0.22 -5.95
N MET A 61 4.70 0.17 -6.12
CA MET A 61 3.83 1.30 -5.81
C MET A 61 3.87 1.64 -4.31
N PHE A 62 3.86 0.63 -3.45
CA PHE A 62 4.00 0.83 -2.01
C PHE A 62 5.31 1.57 -1.69
N LEU A 63 6.42 1.10 -2.22
CA LEU A 63 7.72 1.71 -1.97
C LEU A 63 7.80 3.14 -2.50
N LEU A 64 7.21 3.38 -3.68
CA LEU A 64 7.17 4.72 -4.26
C LEU A 64 6.42 5.69 -3.34
N MET A 65 5.25 5.28 -2.84
CA MET A 65 4.47 6.10 -1.91
C MET A 65 5.25 6.37 -0.62
N GLN A 66 5.92 5.34 -0.08
CA GLN A 66 6.75 5.51 1.12
C GLN A 66 7.89 6.48 0.88
N SER A 67 8.57 6.39 -0.27
CA SER A 67 9.67 7.29 -0.59
C SER A 67 9.23 8.75 -0.64
N GLN A 68 8.00 9.02 -1.04
CA GLN A 68 7.47 10.37 -1.17
C GLN A 68 6.90 10.92 0.14
N PHE A 69 6.15 10.10 0.88
CA PHE A 69 5.36 10.55 2.02
C PHE A 69 5.89 10.08 3.38
N ASN A 70 6.84 9.16 3.39
CA ASN A 70 7.39 8.60 4.63
C ASN A 70 8.91 8.38 4.52
N PRO A 71 9.67 9.46 4.21
CA PRO A 71 11.13 9.32 3.96
C PRO A 71 11.92 8.85 5.17
N LEU A 72 11.38 8.99 6.39
CA LEU A 72 12.06 8.55 7.61
C LEU A 72 11.77 7.09 7.96
N ASN A 73 11.00 6.39 7.12
CA ASN A 73 10.67 4.97 7.30
C ASN A 73 10.00 4.66 8.64
N ASP A 74 9.08 5.51 9.07
CA ASP A 74 8.27 5.28 10.26
C ASP A 74 7.31 4.12 9.99
N ILE A 75 7.45 3.01 10.72
CA ILE A 75 6.67 1.80 10.50
C ILE A 75 5.18 2.03 10.78
N GLU A 76 4.85 2.71 11.87
CA GLU A 76 3.45 3.00 12.19
C GLU A 76 2.81 3.86 11.12
N LYS A 77 3.49 4.90 10.66
CA LYS A 77 3.01 5.77 9.58
C LYS A 77 2.81 4.99 8.27
N ALA A 78 3.76 4.11 7.94
CA ALA A 78 3.65 3.27 6.74
C ALA A 78 2.37 2.43 6.77
N ILE A 79 2.12 1.76 7.89
CA ILE A 79 0.97 0.87 8.05
C ILE A 79 -0.34 1.66 8.03
N ARG A 80 -0.44 2.70 8.85
CA ARG A 80 -1.69 3.47 8.97
C ARG A 80 -2.02 4.22 7.69
N SER A 81 -1.01 4.82 7.04
CA SER A 81 -1.25 5.57 5.80
C SER A 81 -1.65 4.65 4.65
N TRP A 82 -1.19 3.41 4.64
CA TRP A 82 -1.60 2.45 3.61
C TRP A 82 -3.10 2.16 3.67
N ASN A 83 -3.65 2.05 4.89
CA ASN A 83 -5.07 1.81 5.10
C ASN A 83 -5.91 3.08 4.99
N GLY A 84 -5.47 4.17 5.63
CA GLY A 84 -6.27 5.39 5.79
C GLY A 84 -5.84 6.60 4.95
N GLY A 85 -4.79 6.46 4.13
CA GLY A 85 -4.26 7.58 3.35
C GLY A 85 -3.29 8.45 4.14
N ASN A 86 -2.70 9.43 3.47
CA ASN A 86 -1.67 10.28 4.10
C ASN A 86 -2.21 11.13 5.25
N LYS A 87 -3.50 11.41 5.26
CA LYS A 87 -4.18 12.14 6.35
C LYS A 87 -4.98 11.20 7.24
N TYR A 88 -4.45 10.02 7.50
CA TYR A 88 -5.14 8.99 8.26
C TYR A 88 -5.53 9.42 9.67
N SER A 89 -6.60 8.79 10.18
CA SER A 89 -7.00 8.91 11.58
C SER A 89 -6.36 7.78 12.38
N VAL A 90 -5.69 8.11 13.47
CA VAL A 90 -5.11 7.09 14.38
C VAL A 90 -6.22 6.17 14.89
N LYS A 91 -7.34 6.73 15.31
CA LYS A 91 -8.47 5.97 15.86
C LYS A 91 -9.05 5.01 14.81
N ARG A 92 -9.30 5.48 13.59
CA ARG A 92 -9.91 4.68 12.53
C ARG A 92 -8.98 3.59 11.99
N THR A 93 -7.66 3.81 12.06
CA THR A 93 -6.67 2.85 11.58
C THR A 93 -6.11 1.94 12.67
N GLN A 94 -6.60 2.09 13.92
CA GLN A 94 -6.04 1.35 15.07
C GLN A 94 -6.18 -0.16 14.90
N ARG A 95 -7.36 -0.64 14.53
CA ARG A 95 -7.59 -2.09 14.36
C ARG A 95 -6.71 -2.66 13.24
N TYR A 96 -6.60 -1.95 12.14
CA TYR A 96 -5.74 -2.36 11.03
C TYR A 96 -4.28 -2.41 11.47
N PHE A 97 -3.83 -1.36 12.14
CA PHE A 97 -2.47 -1.29 12.66
C PHE A 97 -2.14 -2.47 13.58
N GLU A 98 -3.04 -2.79 14.50
CA GLU A 98 -2.87 -3.91 15.42
C GLU A 98 -2.78 -5.25 14.68
N LYS A 99 -3.62 -5.45 13.66
CA LYS A 99 -3.59 -6.67 12.84
C LYS A 99 -2.25 -6.84 12.12
N VAL A 100 -1.75 -5.76 11.52
CA VAL A 100 -0.47 -5.79 10.80
C VAL A 100 0.68 -6.05 11.79
N MET A 101 0.68 -5.38 12.93
CA MET A 101 1.72 -5.58 13.95
C MET A 101 1.71 -7.00 14.49
N LYS A 102 0.54 -7.59 14.67
CA LYS A 102 0.41 -9.00 15.09
C LYS A 102 1.04 -9.93 14.04
N CYS A 103 0.77 -9.68 12.76
CA CYS A 103 1.37 -10.44 11.67
C CYS A 103 2.89 -10.30 11.65
N LEU A 104 3.40 -9.08 11.84
CA LEU A 104 4.84 -8.83 11.89
C LEU A 104 5.51 -9.63 13.01
N ARG A 105 4.90 -9.67 14.19
CA ARG A 105 5.44 -10.41 15.33
C ARG A 105 5.45 -11.91 15.08
N SER A 106 4.45 -12.43 14.39
CA SER A 106 4.35 -13.87 14.11
C SER A 106 5.24 -14.32 12.95
N GLN A 107 5.84 -13.40 12.21
CA GLN A 107 6.74 -13.72 11.09
C GLN A 107 8.22 -13.81 11.52
N LYS A 108 8.49 -13.65 12.77
CA LYS A 108 9.88 -13.71 13.29
C LYS A 108 10.39 -15.15 13.36
#